data_7ab7b0c19858a455b38d97a50c1ebd45
#
_entry.id   7ab7b0c19858a455b38d97a50c1ebd45
#
_cell.length_a   1.000
_cell.length_b   1.000
_cell.length_c   1.000
_cell.angle_alpha   90.00
_cell.angle_beta   90.00
_cell.angle_gamma   90.00
#
_symmetry.space_group_name_H-M   'P 1'
#
loop_
_entity.id
_entity.type
_entity.pdbx_description
1 polymer ?
#
loop_
_entity_poly.entity_id
_entity_poly.type
_entity_poly.pdbx_seq_one_letter_code
_entity_poly.pdbx_strand_id
1 'polypeptide(L)'
;MRGPIAFINTILARNRIFVSGMESVSAEQLEEFKEAFELFDKDGDGRITADELGTVMESLGQNPTRQELQDMVNEIDEDGNGTIELEEFVRMMSRKVLESENERELREAFQVFDKDNDGYISARELSFVMCNLGEKLSEDEVIDMIKEADLDGDGRVNFAEFVFMMRGK
;
A
#
# COMPACT_ATOMS: atom_id res chain seq x y z
N MET A 1 23.95 4.04 16.68
CA MET A 1 23.41 2.71 16.28
C MET A 1 22.13 2.94 15.50
N ARG A 2 22.10 2.53 14.27
CA ARG A 2 20.84 2.47 13.52
C ARG A 2 20.08 1.26 14.03
N GLY A 3 18.81 1.42 14.39
CA GLY A 3 17.99 0.31 14.86
C GLY A 3 17.84 -0.81 13.80
N PRO A 4 17.53 -2.04 14.20
CA PRO A 4 17.41 -3.19 13.30
C PRO A 4 16.48 -2.94 12.09
N ILE A 5 15.42 -2.19 12.27
CA ILE A 5 14.46 -1.80 11.23
C ILE A 5 15.12 -0.92 10.15
N ALA A 6 15.89 0.09 10.55
CA ALA A 6 16.62 0.95 9.62
C ALA A 6 17.63 0.17 8.78
N PHE A 7 18.14 -0.91 9.33
CA PHE A 7 19.08 -1.81 8.70
C PHE A 7 18.40 -2.68 7.64
N ILE A 8 17.26 -3.30 7.96
CA ILE A 8 16.44 -4.05 6.99
C ILE A 8 16.04 -3.14 5.83
N ASN A 9 15.56 -1.93 6.10
CA ASN A 9 15.20 -0.96 5.06
C ASN A 9 16.38 -0.60 4.16
N THR A 10 17.58 -0.46 4.74
CA THR A 10 18.80 -0.17 3.98
C THR A 10 19.17 -1.35 3.07
N ILE A 11 19.01 -2.58 3.54
CA ILE A 11 19.34 -3.79 2.76
C ILE A 11 18.32 -3.98 1.62
N LEU A 12 17.05 -3.81 1.89
CA LEU A 12 16.00 -3.91 0.88
C LEU A 12 16.18 -2.85 -0.20
N ALA A 13 16.51 -1.61 0.17
CA ALA A 13 16.84 -0.53 -0.76
C ALA A 13 18.09 -0.85 -1.61
N ARG A 14 19.11 -1.45 -1.00
CA ARG A 14 20.37 -1.80 -1.67
C ARG A 14 20.19 -2.91 -2.71
N ASN A 15 19.26 -3.82 -2.49
CA ASN A 15 18.95 -4.94 -3.40
C ASN A 15 17.84 -4.61 -4.41
N ARG A 16 17.43 -3.37 -4.56
CA ARG A 16 16.33 -2.93 -5.42
C ARG A 16 14.99 -3.64 -5.18
N ILE A 17 14.81 -4.23 -4.02
CA ILE A 17 13.54 -4.81 -3.59
C ILE A 17 12.60 -3.69 -3.12
N PHE A 18 13.16 -2.51 -2.89
CA PHE A 18 12.44 -1.34 -2.39
C PHE A 18 12.95 -0.07 -3.07
N VAL A 19 12.57 0.16 -4.28
CA VAL A 19 12.71 1.49 -4.89
C VAL A 19 11.52 1.77 -5.77
N SER A 20 10.55 2.42 -5.23
CA SER A 20 9.86 3.46 -5.97
C SER A 20 8.84 4.20 -5.10
N GLY A 21 9.29 4.84 -4.08
CA GLY A 21 8.43 5.76 -3.32
C GLY A 21 8.15 7.08 -4.03
N MET A 22 8.55 7.25 -5.29
CA MET A 22 8.37 8.52 -6.03
C MET A 22 8.35 8.32 -7.55
N GLU A 23 7.70 7.30 -8.06
CA GLU A 23 7.32 7.37 -9.47
C GLU A 23 5.97 8.07 -9.58
N SER A 24 5.99 9.24 -10.18
CA SER A 24 4.81 9.93 -10.64
C SER A 24 4.01 9.01 -11.56
N VAL A 25 2.69 9.05 -11.42
CA VAL A 25 1.75 8.39 -12.33
C VAL A 25 2.23 8.54 -13.77
N SER A 26 2.36 7.44 -14.49
CA SER A 26 2.80 7.47 -15.88
C SER A 26 1.77 8.18 -16.76
N ALA A 27 2.20 8.70 -17.89
CA ALA A 27 1.28 9.33 -18.86
C ALA A 27 0.16 8.36 -19.31
N GLU A 28 0.48 7.07 -19.42
CA GLU A 28 -0.47 6.00 -19.74
C GLU A 28 -1.51 5.82 -18.64
N GLN A 29 -1.10 5.75 -17.38
CA GLN A 29 -2.00 5.68 -16.23
C GLN A 29 -2.89 6.93 -16.13
N LEU A 30 -2.34 8.11 -16.44
CA LEU A 30 -3.12 9.34 -16.44
C LEU A 30 -4.25 9.31 -17.49
N GLU A 31 -3.98 8.77 -18.68
CA GLU A 31 -5.01 8.60 -19.71
C GLU A 31 -6.07 7.57 -19.27
N GLU A 32 -5.67 6.46 -18.65
CA GLU A 32 -6.61 5.48 -18.08
C GLU A 32 -7.51 6.10 -17.01
N PHE A 33 -6.96 6.98 -16.17
CA PHE A 33 -7.75 7.69 -15.15
C PHE A 33 -8.74 8.68 -15.76
N LYS A 34 -8.37 9.36 -16.85
CA LYS A 34 -9.28 10.24 -17.58
C LYS A 34 -10.43 9.46 -18.23
N GLU A 35 -10.12 8.34 -18.88
CA GLU A 35 -11.14 7.44 -19.45
C GLU A 35 -12.10 6.92 -18.36
N ALA A 36 -11.56 6.54 -17.20
CA ALA A 36 -12.37 6.14 -16.05
C ALA A 36 -13.26 7.29 -15.55
N PHE A 37 -12.72 8.52 -15.45
CA PHE A 37 -13.49 9.71 -15.07
C PHE A 37 -14.67 9.95 -16.00
N GLU A 38 -14.47 9.87 -17.31
CA GLU A 38 -15.51 10.02 -18.32
C GLU A 38 -16.64 8.98 -18.21
N LEU A 39 -16.34 7.79 -17.68
CA LEU A 39 -17.37 6.79 -17.40
C LEU A 39 -18.29 7.18 -16.23
N PHE A 40 -17.77 7.92 -15.27
CA PHE A 40 -18.55 8.44 -14.14
C PHE A 40 -19.26 9.74 -14.47
N ASP A 41 -18.59 10.66 -15.15
CA ASP A 41 -19.15 11.95 -15.63
C ASP A 41 -20.08 11.69 -16.82
N LYS A 42 -21.36 11.44 -16.52
CA LYS A 42 -22.35 11.03 -17.53
C LYS A 42 -22.82 12.17 -18.42
N ASP A 43 -22.90 13.37 -17.89
CA ASP A 43 -23.35 14.55 -18.63
C ASP A 43 -22.19 15.33 -19.28
N GLY A 44 -20.95 14.96 -18.98
CA GLY A 44 -19.75 15.55 -19.58
C GLY A 44 -19.46 16.97 -19.11
N ASP A 45 -19.93 17.34 -17.93
CA ASP A 45 -19.73 18.67 -17.36
C ASP A 45 -18.36 18.89 -16.70
N GLY A 46 -17.56 17.82 -16.61
CA GLY A 46 -16.23 17.81 -16.00
C GLY A 46 -16.24 17.56 -14.49
N ARG A 47 -17.34 17.06 -13.95
CA ARG A 47 -17.55 16.79 -12.52
C ARG A 47 -18.30 15.49 -12.33
N ILE A 48 -18.03 14.82 -11.22
CA ILE A 48 -18.79 13.64 -10.80
C ILE A 48 -19.63 14.04 -9.59
N THR A 49 -20.94 13.96 -9.74
CA THR A 49 -21.90 14.16 -8.66
C THR A 49 -22.18 12.88 -7.89
N ALA A 50 -22.77 12.98 -6.69
CA ALA A 50 -23.20 11.81 -5.93
C ALA A 50 -24.21 10.94 -6.70
N ASP A 51 -25.08 11.55 -7.51
CA ASP A 51 -26.07 10.83 -8.33
C ASP A 51 -25.40 10.05 -9.47
N GLU A 52 -24.39 10.63 -10.14
CA GLU A 52 -23.59 9.93 -11.17
C GLU A 52 -22.77 8.79 -10.57
N LEU A 53 -22.16 9.03 -9.42
CA LEU A 53 -21.45 7.98 -8.67
C LEU A 53 -22.41 6.83 -8.33
N GLY A 54 -23.63 7.14 -7.86
CA GLY A 54 -24.68 6.16 -7.57
C GLY A 54 -25.06 5.33 -8.79
N THR A 55 -25.26 5.98 -9.94
CA THR A 55 -25.59 5.30 -11.20
C THR A 55 -24.53 4.30 -11.63
N VAL A 56 -23.26 4.66 -11.49
CA VAL A 56 -22.17 3.73 -11.81
C VAL A 56 -22.08 2.58 -10.80
N MET A 57 -22.24 2.87 -9.51
CA MET A 57 -22.24 1.84 -8.45
C MET A 57 -23.37 0.83 -8.65
N GLU A 58 -24.57 1.30 -9.00
CA GLU A 58 -25.71 0.43 -9.34
C GLU A 58 -25.41 -0.48 -10.53
N SER A 59 -24.77 0.05 -11.58
CA SER A 59 -24.36 -0.74 -12.74
C SER A 59 -23.36 -1.84 -12.40
N LEU A 60 -22.60 -1.68 -11.32
CA LEU A 60 -21.66 -2.65 -10.79
C LEU A 60 -22.29 -3.60 -9.76
N GLY A 61 -23.61 -3.53 -9.56
CA GLY A 61 -24.35 -4.36 -8.62
C GLY A 61 -24.27 -3.91 -7.16
N GLN A 62 -23.78 -2.69 -6.92
CA GLN A 62 -23.73 -2.06 -5.60
C GLN A 62 -24.95 -1.16 -5.42
N ASN A 63 -25.52 -1.11 -4.23
CA ASN A 63 -26.66 -0.26 -3.93
C ASN A 63 -26.38 0.60 -2.69
N PRO A 64 -25.45 1.56 -2.79
CA PRO A 64 -25.15 2.44 -1.67
C PRO A 64 -26.34 3.38 -1.39
N THR A 65 -26.52 3.70 -0.14
CA THR A 65 -27.49 4.73 0.26
C THR A 65 -27.01 6.12 -0.18
N ARG A 66 -27.93 7.07 -0.25
CA ARG A 66 -27.59 8.46 -0.59
C ARG A 66 -26.56 9.06 0.38
N GLN A 67 -26.62 8.68 1.66
CA GLN A 67 -25.66 9.13 2.66
C GLN A 67 -24.26 8.57 2.38
N GLU A 68 -24.16 7.28 2.08
CA GLU A 68 -22.89 6.64 1.73
C GLU A 68 -22.27 7.24 0.47
N LEU A 69 -23.09 7.55 -0.55
CA LEU A 69 -22.61 8.25 -1.74
C LEU A 69 -22.08 9.65 -1.43
N GLN A 70 -22.77 10.40 -0.59
CA GLN A 70 -22.32 11.72 -0.18
C GLN A 70 -21.04 11.64 0.64
N ASP A 71 -20.92 10.65 1.52
CA ASP A 71 -19.70 10.43 2.31
C ASP A 71 -18.51 10.06 1.41
N MET A 72 -18.73 9.24 0.36
CA MET A 72 -17.72 8.93 -0.64
C MET A 72 -17.26 10.16 -1.42
N VAL A 73 -18.19 11.01 -1.85
CA VAL A 73 -17.85 12.27 -2.51
C VAL A 73 -17.04 13.18 -1.56
N ASN A 74 -17.51 13.35 -0.33
CA ASN A 74 -16.85 14.20 0.66
C ASN A 74 -15.42 13.74 1.01
N GLU A 75 -15.14 12.45 0.94
CA GLU A 75 -13.81 11.90 1.17
C GLU A 75 -12.80 12.31 0.08
N ILE A 76 -13.28 12.52 -1.14
CA ILE A 76 -12.47 12.84 -2.32
C ILE A 76 -12.45 14.34 -2.60
N ASP A 77 -13.56 15.01 -2.35
CA ASP A 77 -13.78 16.45 -2.53
C ASP A 77 -12.93 17.26 -1.55
N GLU A 78 -11.79 17.75 -2.01
CA GLU A 78 -10.84 18.51 -1.18
C GLU A 78 -11.25 19.96 -1.00
N ASP A 79 -11.91 20.54 -2.00
CA ASP A 79 -12.32 21.96 -1.96
C ASP A 79 -13.73 22.19 -1.35
N GLY A 80 -14.47 21.11 -1.09
CA GLY A 80 -15.77 21.16 -0.44
C GLY A 80 -16.91 21.66 -1.34
N ASN A 81 -16.76 21.57 -2.66
CA ASN A 81 -17.80 22.01 -3.61
C ASN A 81 -18.94 21.00 -3.82
N GLY A 82 -18.84 19.81 -3.24
CA GLY A 82 -19.86 18.75 -3.28
C GLY A 82 -19.80 17.86 -4.51
N THR A 83 -18.78 17.99 -5.33
CA THR A 83 -18.54 17.19 -6.54
C THR A 83 -17.08 16.73 -6.60
N ILE A 84 -16.78 15.77 -7.46
CA ILE A 84 -15.40 15.30 -7.70
C ILE A 84 -14.97 15.82 -9.06
N GLU A 85 -13.93 16.64 -9.10
CA GLU A 85 -13.32 17.11 -10.33
C GLU A 85 -12.21 16.15 -10.80
N LEU A 86 -11.83 16.27 -12.07
CA LEU A 86 -10.79 15.38 -12.64
C LEU A 86 -9.49 15.36 -11.83
N GLU A 87 -9.06 16.51 -11.34
CA GLU A 87 -7.83 16.63 -10.55
C GLU A 87 -7.92 15.85 -9.23
N GLU A 88 -9.04 15.95 -8.53
CA GLU A 88 -9.31 15.22 -7.28
C GLU A 88 -9.43 13.72 -7.54
N PHE A 89 -10.11 13.33 -8.62
CA PHE A 89 -10.21 11.94 -9.05
C PHE A 89 -8.84 11.34 -9.37
N VAL A 90 -8.01 12.04 -10.13
CA VAL A 90 -6.64 11.61 -10.46
C VAL A 90 -5.80 11.46 -9.19
N ARG A 91 -5.88 12.39 -8.24
CA ARG A 91 -5.18 12.27 -6.95
C ARG A 91 -5.60 11.04 -6.16
N MET A 92 -6.90 10.80 -6.08
CA MET A 92 -7.43 9.60 -5.40
C MET A 92 -6.92 8.33 -6.06
N MET A 93 -7.03 8.22 -7.39
CA MET A 93 -6.59 7.05 -8.14
C MET A 93 -5.08 6.83 -8.04
N SER A 94 -4.29 7.88 -8.12
CA SER A 94 -2.83 7.83 -7.94
C SER A 94 -2.45 7.32 -6.55
N ARG A 95 -3.13 7.78 -5.51
CA ARG A 95 -2.92 7.29 -4.14
C ARG A 95 -3.24 5.79 -4.03
N LYS A 96 -4.37 5.34 -4.59
CA LYS A 96 -4.76 3.92 -4.57
C LYS A 96 -3.78 3.03 -5.34
N VAL A 97 -3.30 3.48 -6.49
CA VAL A 97 -2.29 2.74 -7.27
C VAL A 97 -0.99 2.61 -6.47
N LEU A 98 -0.50 3.71 -5.89
CA LEU A 98 0.70 3.70 -5.05
C LEU A 98 0.54 2.81 -3.81
N GLU A 99 -0.61 2.82 -3.17
CA GLU A 99 -0.90 1.93 -2.03
C GLU A 99 -0.92 0.46 -2.45
N SER A 100 -1.53 0.14 -3.60
CA SER A 100 -1.58 -1.22 -4.15
C SER A 100 -0.20 -1.72 -4.59
N GLU A 101 0.59 -0.89 -5.25
CA GLU A 101 1.97 -1.23 -5.65
C GLU A 101 2.85 -1.43 -4.42
N ASN A 102 2.76 -0.55 -3.43
CA ASN A 102 3.48 -0.67 -2.17
C ASN A 102 3.10 -1.96 -1.41
N GLU A 103 1.82 -2.32 -1.40
CA GLU A 103 1.38 -3.57 -0.77
C GLU A 103 1.93 -4.79 -1.51
N ARG A 104 1.92 -4.78 -2.84
CA ARG A 104 2.49 -5.87 -3.65
C ARG A 104 3.99 -6.02 -3.41
N GLU A 105 4.73 -4.92 -3.42
CA GLU A 105 6.17 -4.91 -3.12
C GLU A 105 6.47 -5.43 -1.70
N LEU A 106 5.66 -5.04 -0.73
CA LEU A 106 5.78 -5.52 0.65
C LEU A 106 5.50 -7.03 0.75
N ARG A 107 4.52 -7.55 0.00
CA ARG A 107 4.24 -8.99 -0.06
C ARG A 107 5.39 -9.76 -0.71
N GLU A 108 5.94 -9.25 -1.80
CA GLU A 108 7.11 -9.84 -2.48
C GLU A 108 8.34 -9.85 -1.54
N ALA A 109 8.58 -8.76 -0.82
CA ALA A 109 9.64 -8.69 0.18
C ALA A 109 9.41 -9.68 1.34
N PHE A 110 8.19 -9.79 1.84
CA PHE A 110 7.83 -10.74 2.88
C PHE A 110 8.11 -12.20 2.44
N GLN A 111 7.75 -12.57 1.20
CA GLN A 111 8.01 -13.88 0.64
C GLN A 111 9.50 -14.21 0.49
N VAL A 112 10.36 -13.21 0.36
CA VAL A 112 11.83 -13.43 0.38
C VAL A 112 12.28 -13.96 1.73
N PHE A 113 11.65 -13.50 2.81
CA PHE A 113 11.96 -13.91 4.19
C PHE A 113 11.21 -15.18 4.59
N ASP A 114 9.92 -15.27 4.29
CA ASP A 114 9.08 -16.44 4.56
C ASP A 114 9.39 -17.56 3.55
N LYS A 115 10.33 -18.42 3.89
CA LYS A 115 10.86 -19.45 2.98
C LYS A 115 9.99 -20.69 2.87
N ASP A 116 9.30 -21.04 3.94
CA ASP A 116 8.42 -22.20 3.97
C ASP A 116 6.97 -21.85 3.63
N ASN A 117 6.68 -20.54 3.44
CA ASN A 117 5.36 -19.99 3.13
C ASN A 117 4.30 -20.34 4.20
N ASP A 118 4.69 -20.33 5.46
CA ASP A 118 3.76 -20.57 6.58
C ASP A 118 3.02 -19.27 7.00
N GLY A 119 3.35 -18.14 6.40
CA GLY A 119 2.76 -16.83 6.68
C GLY A 119 3.45 -16.06 7.81
N TYR A 120 4.61 -16.55 8.27
CA TYR A 120 5.40 -15.95 9.34
C TYR A 120 6.88 -15.93 8.97
N ILE A 121 7.61 -14.97 9.52
CA ILE A 121 9.06 -14.92 9.47
C ILE A 121 9.58 -15.37 10.82
N SER A 122 10.23 -16.51 10.86
CA SER A 122 10.91 -17.02 12.04
C SER A 122 12.33 -16.43 12.20
N ALA A 123 12.90 -16.54 13.40
CA ALA A 123 14.29 -16.14 13.64
C ALA A 123 15.29 -16.86 12.72
N ARG A 124 15.02 -18.13 12.40
CA ARG A 124 15.84 -18.92 11.47
C ARG A 124 15.82 -18.36 10.05
N GLU A 125 14.64 -18.02 9.55
CA GLU A 125 14.46 -17.48 8.20
C GLU A 125 15.07 -16.10 8.09
N LEU A 126 14.86 -15.24 9.10
CA LEU A 126 15.50 -13.94 9.17
C LEU A 126 17.02 -14.06 9.14
N SER A 127 17.59 -14.91 9.98
CA SER A 127 19.03 -15.15 10.01
C SER A 127 19.56 -15.69 8.68
N PHE A 128 18.85 -16.62 8.05
CA PHE A 128 19.24 -17.20 6.76
C PHE A 128 19.24 -16.14 5.64
N VAL A 129 18.22 -15.33 5.55
CA VAL A 129 18.12 -14.29 4.52
C VAL A 129 19.17 -13.20 4.74
N MET A 130 19.38 -12.77 5.99
CA MET A 130 20.41 -11.78 6.33
C MET A 130 21.81 -12.28 6.00
N CYS A 131 22.11 -13.53 6.29
CA CYS A 131 23.38 -14.15 5.94
C CYS A 131 23.62 -14.19 4.41
N ASN A 132 22.59 -14.51 3.63
CA ASN A 132 22.65 -14.49 2.16
C ASN A 132 22.85 -13.08 1.59
N LEU A 133 22.40 -12.07 2.29
CA LEU A 133 22.59 -10.65 1.94
C LEU A 133 23.96 -10.11 2.36
N GLY A 134 24.80 -10.96 2.95
CA GLY A 134 26.15 -10.63 3.38
C GLY A 134 26.27 -10.11 4.82
N GLU A 135 25.18 -10.17 5.57
CA GLU A 135 25.11 -9.68 6.94
C GLU A 135 25.11 -10.85 7.93
N LYS A 136 26.18 -10.96 8.68
CA LYS A 136 26.31 -11.96 9.72
C LYS A 136 25.83 -11.40 11.05
N LEU A 137 24.59 -11.69 11.39
CA LEU A 137 24.00 -11.34 12.67
C LEU A 137 24.21 -12.48 13.67
N SER A 138 24.43 -12.12 14.92
CA SER A 138 24.41 -13.08 16.04
C SER A 138 22.98 -13.53 16.32
N GLU A 139 22.81 -14.64 17.01
CA GLU A 139 21.49 -15.14 17.42
C GLU A 139 20.75 -14.12 18.28
N ASP A 140 21.43 -13.42 19.17
CA ASP A 140 20.86 -12.39 20.04
C ASP A 140 20.33 -11.19 19.23
N GLU A 141 21.08 -10.74 18.23
CA GLU A 141 20.66 -9.65 17.33
C GLU A 141 19.43 -10.04 16.51
N VAL A 142 19.36 -11.26 16.02
CA VAL A 142 18.19 -11.78 15.30
C VAL A 142 16.95 -11.86 16.21
N ILE A 143 17.13 -12.35 17.43
CA ILE A 143 16.04 -12.42 18.42
C ILE A 143 15.54 -11.04 18.79
N ASP A 144 16.44 -10.07 18.96
CA ASP A 144 16.05 -8.68 19.28
C ASP A 144 15.30 -8.02 18.11
N MET A 145 15.70 -8.33 16.86
CA MET A 145 14.96 -7.86 15.67
C MET A 145 13.54 -8.44 15.60
N ILE A 146 13.39 -9.72 15.88
CA ILE A 146 12.06 -10.36 15.95
C ILE A 146 11.22 -9.70 17.05
N LYS A 147 11.74 -9.55 18.25
CA LYS A 147 11.01 -8.93 19.37
C LYS A 147 10.56 -7.50 19.10
N GLU A 148 11.36 -6.74 18.36
CA GLU A 148 11.00 -5.36 18.00
C GLU A 148 9.82 -5.30 17.02
N ALA A 149 9.72 -6.28 16.14
CA ALA A 149 8.66 -6.39 15.14
C ALA A 149 7.41 -7.14 15.65
N ASP A 150 7.61 -8.10 16.55
CA ASP A 150 6.56 -8.96 17.10
C ASP A 150 5.68 -8.18 18.09
N LEU A 151 4.49 -7.81 17.64
CA LEU A 151 3.54 -7.01 18.41
C LEU A 151 2.61 -7.88 19.27
N ASP A 152 2.33 -9.11 18.83
CA ASP A 152 1.44 -10.04 19.54
C ASP A 152 2.18 -10.99 20.49
N GLY A 153 3.51 -11.05 20.40
CA GLY A 153 4.36 -11.81 21.32
C GLY A 153 4.44 -13.30 21.00
N ASP A 154 4.15 -13.71 19.77
CA ASP A 154 4.20 -15.11 19.35
C ASP A 154 5.63 -15.61 18.99
N GLY A 155 6.60 -14.70 18.97
CA GLY A 155 8.00 -15.00 18.67
C GLY A 155 8.32 -15.07 17.18
N ARG A 156 7.42 -14.63 16.32
CA ARG A 156 7.54 -14.60 14.86
C ARG A 156 7.03 -13.28 14.33
N VAL A 157 7.20 -13.01 13.05
CA VAL A 157 6.70 -11.79 12.39
C VAL A 157 5.71 -12.18 11.31
N ASN A 158 4.46 -11.84 11.49
CA ASN A 158 3.43 -12.00 10.46
C ASN A 158 3.46 -10.86 9.44
N PHE A 159 2.67 -10.95 8.36
CA PHE A 159 2.67 -9.94 7.31
C PHE A 159 2.23 -8.54 7.82
N ALA A 160 1.26 -8.45 8.71
CA ALA A 160 0.80 -7.18 9.26
C ALA A 160 1.89 -6.49 10.10
N GLU A 161 2.62 -7.25 10.90
CA GLU A 161 3.76 -6.78 11.69
C GLU A 161 4.93 -6.38 10.79
N PHE A 162 5.19 -7.14 9.74
CA PHE A 162 6.19 -6.79 8.74
C PHE A 162 5.85 -5.47 8.05
N VAL A 163 4.60 -5.26 7.63
CA VAL A 163 4.14 -4.00 7.03
C VAL A 163 4.28 -2.85 8.02
N PHE A 164 3.89 -3.06 9.28
CA PHE A 164 4.02 -2.05 10.34
C PHE A 164 5.49 -1.65 10.57
N MET A 165 6.37 -2.62 10.62
CA MET A 165 7.81 -2.43 10.74
C MET A 165 8.38 -1.62 9.56
N MET A 166 7.98 -1.98 8.33
CA MET A 166 8.49 -1.37 7.10
C MET A 166 8.02 0.06 6.87
N ARG A 167 6.79 0.38 7.28
CA ARG A 167 6.23 1.74 7.14
C ARG A 167 6.78 2.73 8.17
N GLY A 168 7.44 2.23 9.22
CA GLY A 168 7.90 3.03 10.35
C GLY A 168 6.74 3.50 11.24
N LYS A 169 7.10 3.91 12.44
CA LYS A 169 6.12 4.48 13.38
C LYS A 169 5.67 5.86 12.94
#